data_77b97bae20be53dc24e419674c082705
#
_entry.id   77b97bae20be53dc24e419674c082705
#
_cell.length_a   1.000
_cell.length_b   1.000
_cell.length_c   1.000
_cell.angle_alpha   90.00
_cell.angle_beta   90.00
_cell.angle_gamma   90.00
#
_symmetry.space_group_name_H-M   'P 1'
#
loop_
_entity.id
_entity.type
_entity.pdbx_description
1 polymer ?
#
loop_
_entity_poly.entity_id
_entity_poly.type
_entity_poly.pdbx_seq_one_letter_code
_entity_poly.pdbx_strand_id
1 'polypeptide(L)'
;MNRKLLALLMVTIALPAAATQYVKPGAVLTLHPGKGNAEFSINASTGDGSGVCNIEGTAQQIAAGESQKRRWVWNDNTSQCVAVISELKNGKASVMTRACEGYCGASAAGAMDGLFKKK
;
A
#
# COMPACT_ATOMS: atom_id res chain seq x y z
N MET A 1 -37.47 7.58 -26.74
CA MET A 1 -37.35 7.24 -26.38
C MET A 1 -36.84 6.79 -25.76
N ASN A 2 -36.61 6.62 -25.60
CA ASN A 2 -36.16 6.21 -24.87
C ASN A 2 -35.24 5.89 -24.58
N ARG A 3 -34.99 5.97 -24.76
CA ARG A 3 -34.19 5.67 -24.44
C ARG A 3 -33.45 5.82 -23.69
N LYS A 4 -33.47 6.27 -23.45
CA LYS A 4 -32.88 6.41 -22.66
C LYS A 4 -32.43 5.91 -21.88
N LEU A 5 -32.39 5.78 -21.78
CA LEU A 5 -32.00 5.32 -21.00
C LEU A 5 -31.18 4.79 -20.86
N LEU A 6 -30.91 4.87 -21.39
CA LEU A 6 -30.10 4.47 -21.23
C LEU A 6 -29.15 4.58 -20.74
N ALA A 7 -29.13 5.12 -20.84
CA ALA A 7 -28.22 5.21 -20.32
C ALA A 7 -27.74 5.03 -19.35
N LEU A 8 -27.98 4.97 -19.08
CA LEU A 8 -27.69 4.69 -18.15
C LEU A 8 -27.00 4.07 -17.78
N LEU A 9 -26.89 3.94 -18.19
CA LEU A 9 -26.32 3.38 -17.85
C LEU A 9 -25.35 3.20 -17.56
N MET A 10 -25.14 3.51 -17.82
CA MET A 10 -24.26 3.34 -17.52
C MET A 10 -23.46 3.46 -16.86
N VAL A 11 -23.56 3.70 -16.81
CA VAL A 11 -22.97 3.74 -16.12
C VAL A 11 -22.35 3.24 -15.51
N THR A 12 -22.20 3.11 -15.42
CA THR A 12 -21.73 2.67 -14.88
C THR A 12 -21.04 2.18 -14.44
N ILE A 13 -21.20 2.19 -14.77
CA ILE A 13 -20.43 1.67 -13.93
C ILE A 13 -18.96 1.49 -14.01
N ALA A 14 -18.21 2.40 -13.95
CA ALA A 14 -16.80 2.22 -13.80
C ALA A 14 -16.55 1.64 -12.43
N LEU A 15 -16.17 0.41 -12.39
CA LEU A 15 -15.73 -0.16 -11.15
C LEU A 15 -14.40 0.46 -10.82
N PRO A 16 -14.18 0.90 -9.58
CA PRO A 16 -12.85 1.29 -9.20
C PRO A 16 -11.91 0.10 -9.35
N ALA A 17 -10.67 0.35 -9.71
CA ALA A 17 -9.69 -0.70 -9.73
C ALA A 17 -9.65 -1.33 -8.34
N ALA A 18 -9.75 -2.64 -8.27
CA ALA A 18 -9.78 -3.32 -7.00
C ALA A 18 -8.44 -3.17 -6.30
N ALA A 19 -8.46 -2.93 -5.00
CA ALA A 19 -7.25 -2.95 -4.20
C ALA A 19 -6.72 -4.36 -4.12
N THR A 20 -5.40 -4.51 -4.13
CA THR A 20 -4.75 -5.80 -3.96
C THR A 20 -4.20 -5.86 -2.54
N GLN A 21 -4.42 -6.99 -1.88
CA GLN A 21 -3.87 -7.21 -0.57
C GLN A 21 -2.67 -8.14 -0.65
N TYR A 22 -1.65 -7.78 0.10
CA TYR A 22 -0.43 -8.57 0.24
C TYR A 22 -0.24 -8.84 1.73
N VAL A 23 0.26 -10.01 2.06
CA VAL A 23 0.37 -10.41 3.46
C VAL A 23 1.73 -11.00 3.75
N LYS A 24 2.13 -10.85 4.99
CA LYS A 24 3.26 -11.58 5.58
C LYS A 24 2.89 -11.84 7.03
N PRO A 25 3.64 -12.70 7.74
CA PRO A 25 3.32 -12.90 9.15
C PRO A 25 3.31 -11.57 9.90
N GLY A 26 2.18 -11.27 10.54
CA GLY A 26 2.02 -10.07 11.34
C GLY A 26 1.71 -8.79 10.59
N ALA A 27 1.53 -8.82 9.25
CA ALA A 27 1.28 -7.57 8.53
C ALA A 27 0.44 -7.78 7.29
N VAL A 28 -0.34 -6.74 6.96
CA VAL A 28 -1.14 -6.69 5.74
C VAL A 28 -0.88 -5.35 5.06
N LEU A 29 -0.58 -5.41 3.77
CA LEU A 29 -0.47 -4.24 2.91
C LEU A 29 -1.65 -4.26 1.94
N THR A 30 -2.41 -3.17 1.92
CA THR A 30 -3.46 -2.99 0.91
C THR A 30 -2.98 -1.90 -0.04
N LEU A 31 -2.98 -2.20 -1.33
CA LEU A 31 -2.39 -1.33 -2.34
C LEU A 31 -3.39 -1.11 -3.46
N HIS A 32 -3.63 0.16 -3.76
CA HIS A 32 -4.60 0.56 -4.78
C HIS A 32 -3.92 1.53 -5.74
N PRO A 33 -3.22 1.01 -6.78
CA PRO A 33 -2.50 1.87 -7.70
C PRO A 33 -3.43 2.72 -8.54
N GLY A 34 -3.01 3.96 -8.78
CA GLY A 34 -3.66 4.88 -9.68
C GLY A 34 -2.65 5.40 -10.68
N LYS A 35 -2.98 6.52 -11.32
CA LYS A 35 -2.06 7.15 -12.25
C LYS A 35 -1.06 7.99 -11.48
N GLY A 36 0.20 7.57 -11.52
CA GLY A 36 1.28 8.32 -10.89
C GLY A 36 1.32 8.23 -9.38
N ASN A 37 0.40 7.48 -8.77
CA ASN A 37 0.39 7.32 -7.32
C ASN A 37 -0.27 6.00 -6.94
N ALA A 38 -0.30 5.71 -5.64
CA ALA A 38 -1.03 4.57 -5.12
C ALA A 38 -1.52 4.92 -3.73
N GLU A 39 -2.80 4.64 -3.49
CA GLU A 39 -3.30 4.67 -2.12
C GLU A 39 -2.91 3.37 -1.44
N PHE A 40 -2.52 3.46 -0.20
CA PHE A 40 -2.06 2.28 0.51
C PHE A 40 -2.42 2.34 1.98
N SER A 41 -2.45 1.18 2.60
CA SER A 41 -2.46 1.07 4.04
C SER A 41 -1.62 -0.12 4.44
N ILE A 42 -0.91 0.02 5.55
CA ILE A 42 -0.13 -1.04 6.14
C ILE A 42 -0.56 -1.19 7.58
N ASN A 43 -1.00 -2.39 7.93
CA ASN A 43 -1.35 -2.72 9.30
C ASN A 43 -0.43 -3.85 9.73
N ALA A 44 0.30 -3.65 10.81
CA ALA A 44 1.26 -4.64 11.29
C ALA A 44 1.22 -4.71 12.79
N SER A 45 1.60 -5.85 13.33
CA SER A 45 1.70 -6.02 14.76
C SER A 45 2.83 -6.98 15.07
N THR A 46 3.37 -6.86 16.30
CA THR A 46 4.31 -7.86 16.78
C THR A 46 3.57 -9.14 17.12
N GLY A 47 4.30 -10.26 17.12
CA GLY A 47 3.67 -11.56 17.38
C GLY A 47 3.02 -11.68 18.74
N ASP A 48 3.48 -10.93 19.72
CA ASP A 48 2.91 -10.94 21.06
C ASP A 48 1.86 -9.84 21.26
N GLY A 49 1.57 -9.05 20.22
CA GLY A 49 0.57 -7.99 20.31
C GLY A 49 1.01 -6.77 21.09
N SER A 50 2.27 -6.67 21.47
CA SER A 50 2.75 -5.55 22.28
C SER A 50 2.93 -4.26 21.48
N GLY A 51 2.98 -4.36 20.16
CA GLY A 51 3.13 -3.19 19.30
C GLY A 51 2.29 -3.31 18.05
N VAL A 52 1.76 -2.19 17.59
CA VAL A 52 0.91 -2.13 16.40
C VAL A 52 1.38 -0.96 15.56
N CYS A 53 1.47 -1.19 14.25
CA CYS A 53 1.78 -0.15 13.28
C CYS A 53 0.61 0.06 12.35
N ASN A 54 0.22 1.31 12.13
CA ASN A 54 -0.82 1.65 11.16
C ASN A 54 -0.39 2.87 10.38
N ILE A 55 -0.18 2.71 9.08
CA ILE A 55 0.14 3.82 8.19
C ILE A 55 -0.78 3.73 7.00
N GLU A 56 -1.33 4.87 6.60
CA GLU A 56 -2.10 4.92 5.36
C GLU A 56 -1.87 6.28 4.71
N GLY A 57 -2.01 6.31 3.40
CA GLY A 57 -1.83 7.55 2.67
C GLY A 57 -1.76 7.32 1.18
N THR A 58 -1.31 8.35 0.48
CA THR A 58 -1.12 8.31 -0.96
C THR A 58 0.38 8.43 -1.25
N ALA A 59 0.93 7.40 -1.86
CA ALA A 59 2.35 7.37 -2.21
C ALA A 59 2.54 7.78 -3.66
N GLN A 60 3.65 8.45 -3.96
CA GLN A 60 3.96 8.94 -5.28
C GLN A 60 4.82 7.93 -6.03
N GLN A 61 4.49 7.69 -7.28
CA GLN A 61 5.24 6.74 -8.09
C GLN A 61 6.62 7.28 -8.41
N ILE A 62 7.62 6.43 -8.28
CA ILE A 62 9.01 6.75 -8.59
C ILE A 62 9.55 5.66 -9.52
N ALA A 63 10.76 5.87 -10.01
CA ALA A 63 11.37 4.94 -10.96
C ALA A 63 11.54 3.56 -10.32
N ALA A 64 11.17 2.52 -11.06
CA ALA A 64 11.31 1.16 -10.61
C ALA A 64 12.68 0.61 -10.98
N GLY A 65 13.22 -0.25 -10.13
CA GLY A 65 14.45 -0.97 -10.42
C GLY A 65 14.18 -2.18 -11.30
N GLU A 66 15.22 -2.94 -11.58
CA GLU A 66 15.13 -4.05 -12.54
C GLU A 66 14.15 -5.14 -12.14
N SER A 67 14.07 -5.45 -10.85
CA SER A 67 13.21 -6.51 -10.38
C SER A 67 11.81 -6.04 -10.03
N GLN A 68 11.52 -4.77 -10.27
CA GLN A 68 10.27 -4.13 -9.84
C GLN A 68 9.42 -3.74 -11.04
N LYS A 69 8.11 -3.95 -10.92
CA LYS A 69 7.16 -3.44 -11.91
C LYS A 69 6.88 -1.97 -11.68
N ARG A 70 6.63 -1.60 -10.43
CA ARG A 70 6.33 -0.23 -10.02
C ARG A 70 6.84 -0.01 -8.63
N ARG A 71 7.12 1.24 -8.32
CA ARG A 71 7.59 1.62 -7.00
C ARG A 71 7.02 2.97 -6.62
N TRP A 72 6.69 3.13 -5.34
CA TRP A 72 6.09 4.35 -4.82
C TRP A 72 6.78 4.73 -3.53
N VAL A 73 6.79 6.04 -3.24
CA VAL A 73 7.33 6.56 -1.99
C VAL A 73 6.29 7.43 -1.32
N TRP A 74 6.18 7.28 -0.02
CA TRP A 74 5.32 8.11 0.81
C TRP A 74 6.16 8.77 1.87
N ASN A 75 5.96 10.08 2.04
CA ASN A 75 6.62 10.86 3.07
C ASN A 75 5.57 11.48 3.97
N ASP A 76 5.81 11.37 5.27
CA ASP A 76 4.95 12.04 6.24
C ASP A 76 5.46 13.47 6.39
N ASN A 77 4.61 14.45 6.08
CA ASN A 77 5.02 15.86 6.12
C ASN A 77 5.22 16.38 7.53
N THR A 78 4.79 15.64 8.54
CA THR A 78 4.90 16.08 9.93
C THR A 78 6.00 15.36 10.70
N SER A 79 6.67 14.41 10.05
CA SER A 79 7.76 13.68 10.68
C SER A 79 8.76 13.29 9.60
N GLN A 80 9.73 12.45 9.95
CA GLN A 80 10.69 11.96 8.96
C GLN A 80 10.36 10.56 8.47
N CYS A 81 9.17 10.07 8.77
CA CYS A 81 8.76 8.74 8.34
C CYS A 81 8.65 8.66 6.82
N VAL A 82 9.28 7.65 6.26
CA VAL A 82 9.25 7.40 4.82
C VAL A 82 8.92 5.92 4.61
N ALA A 83 8.04 5.64 3.69
CA ALA A 83 7.74 4.26 3.29
C ALA A 83 7.94 4.13 1.80
N VAL A 84 8.66 3.09 1.39
CA VAL A 84 8.86 2.77 -0.02
C VAL A 84 8.19 1.42 -0.27
N ILE A 85 7.26 1.41 -1.22
CA ILE A 85 6.48 0.23 -1.55
C ILE A 85 6.82 -0.16 -2.98
N SER A 86 7.19 -1.42 -3.18
CA SER A 86 7.57 -1.91 -4.51
C SER A 86 6.70 -3.09 -4.88
N GLU A 87 6.15 -3.03 -6.09
CA GLU A 87 5.47 -4.17 -6.69
C GLU A 87 6.49 -4.90 -7.53
N LEU A 88 6.75 -6.16 -7.21
CA LEU A 88 7.83 -6.91 -7.82
C LEU A 88 7.33 -7.71 -9.02
N LYS A 89 8.24 -7.98 -9.95
CA LYS A 89 7.90 -8.75 -11.16
C LYS A 89 7.46 -10.16 -10.86
N ASN A 90 7.85 -10.69 -9.70
CA ASN A 90 7.43 -12.04 -9.30
C ASN A 90 6.06 -12.08 -8.62
N GLY A 91 5.36 -10.96 -8.57
CA GLY A 91 4.02 -10.89 -7.98
C GLY A 91 3.99 -10.57 -6.50
N LYS A 92 5.13 -10.49 -5.86
CA LYS A 92 5.21 -10.10 -4.46
C LYS A 92 5.30 -8.58 -4.34
N ALA A 93 5.21 -8.08 -3.12
CA ALA A 93 5.46 -6.68 -2.84
C ALA A 93 6.51 -6.58 -1.74
N SER A 94 7.26 -5.50 -1.75
CA SER A 94 8.21 -5.23 -0.67
C SER A 94 7.90 -3.89 -0.05
N VAL A 95 8.15 -3.77 1.23
CA VAL A 95 7.98 -2.53 1.98
C VAL A 95 9.27 -2.25 2.74
N MET A 96 9.75 -1.02 2.63
CA MET A 96 10.87 -0.54 3.42
C MET A 96 10.45 0.76 4.08
N THR A 97 10.64 0.86 5.39
CA THR A 97 10.30 2.07 6.12
C THR A 97 11.53 2.62 6.81
N ARG A 98 11.50 3.92 7.08
CA ARG A 98 12.56 4.59 7.82
C ARG A 98 11.93 5.66 8.70
N ALA A 99 12.36 5.70 9.95
CA ALA A 99 11.94 6.73 10.90
C ALA A 99 10.44 6.74 11.13
N CYS A 100 9.80 5.57 11.13
CA CYS A 100 8.37 5.44 11.30
C CYS A 100 7.97 4.96 12.69
N GLU A 101 8.86 5.06 13.66
CA GLU A 101 8.60 4.59 15.01
C GLU A 101 7.39 5.28 15.66
N GLY A 102 7.12 6.52 15.25
CA GLY A 102 5.96 7.23 15.76
C GLY A 102 4.64 6.59 15.43
N TYR A 103 4.62 5.72 14.41
CA TYR A 103 3.41 5.00 14.01
C TYR A 103 3.33 3.61 14.63
N CYS A 104 4.38 3.16 15.30
CA CYS A 104 4.49 1.77 15.72
C CYS A 104 4.79 1.59 17.20
N GLY A 105 5.41 2.57 17.82
CA GLY A 105 6.05 2.31 19.08
C GLY A 105 7.32 1.48 18.90
N ALA A 106 8.19 1.50 19.88
CA ALA A 106 9.52 0.92 19.74
C ALA A 106 9.50 -0.59 19.51
N SER A 107 8.56 -1.29 20.14
CA SER A 107 8.54 -2.75 20.07
C SER A 107 8.08 -3.28 18.71
N ALA A 108 7.45 -2.42 17.90
CA ALA A 108 6.97 -2.84 16.58
C ALA A 108 7.77 -2.20 15.45
N ALA A 109 8.87 -1.52 15.77
CA ALA A 109 9.72 -0.94 14.74
C ALA A 109 10.19 -2.05 13.80
N GLY A 110 10.04 -1.83 12.50
CA GLY A 110 10.41 -2.83 11.52
C GLY A 110 9.34 -3.86 11.21
N ALA A 111 8.23 -3.88 11.95
CA ALA A 111 7.18 -4.88 11.71
C ALA A 111 6.54 -4.74 10.33
N MET A 112 6.61 -3.55 9.74
CA MET A 112 6.04 -3.31 8.42
C MET A 112 6.98 -3.69 7.28
N ASP A 113 8.27 -3.89 7.57
CA ASP A 113 9.28 -4.09 6.53
C ASP A 113 9.32 -5.53 6.07
N GLY A 114 9.66 -5.73 4.80
CA GLY A 114 9.94 -7.06 4.28
C GLY A 114 9.16 -7.39 3.03
N LEU A 115 9.14 -8.67 2.71
CA LEU A 115 8.45 -9.18 1.54
C LEU A 115 7.06 -9.65 1.92
N PHE A 116 6.09 -9.28 1.12
CA PHE A 116 4.70 -9.66 1.29
C PHE A 116 4.27 -10.50 0.10
N LYS A 117 3.46 -11.50 0.33
CA LYS A 117 2.88 -12.31 -0.73
C LYS A 117 1.48 -11.81 -1.06
N LYS A 118 1.11 -11.90 -2.32
CA LYS A 118 -0.26 -11.58 -2.70
C LYS A 118 -1.22 -12.53 -1.97
N LYS A 119 -2.25 -11.97 -1.40
CA LYS A 119 -3.23 -12.73 -0.65
C LYS A 119 -4.08 -13.61 -1.55
#